data_e77db45cb9b786ff1739ecaec72f757f
#
_entry.id   e77db45cb9b786ff1739ecaec72f757f
#
_cell.length_a   1.000
_cell.length_b   1.000
_cell.length_c   1.000
_cell.angle_alpha   90.00
_cell.angle_beta   90.00
_cell.angle_gamma   90.00
#
_symmetry.space_group_name_H-M   'P 1'
#
loop_
_entity.id
_entity.type
_entity.pdbx_description
1 polymer ?
#
loop_
_entity_poly.entity_id
_entity_poly.type
_entity_poly.pdbx_seq_one_letter_code
_entity_poly.pdbx_strand_id
1 'polypeptide(L)'
;MENFIYSINVTMPIFLVMVIGYILKQIGMLNDNFVTVANKFNFKVTLPFMLFKDIAGVDIKAVFDIKYVLFCAIVSTICFWVVWGTAKLLVRDKTIRGAFVQSSFRGSAAVMGLAFIQNIYGSSAMGPLMIVSAVPLYNIFSVIVLTFEANDSTNIDKKAKIRQAGMNICKNPIILSILAGLIVGLLGIQFPTLVNKTISNVAQMATPLALITIGAGFEGRKALTKIAPTMVASTIKLVLQPLVFLPVAAWMGFSGEKMIAILIMLASPTTPSCYIMAKSMNNDEVLTASVIVTTTLMAAFTLTGWIFLLKTLGYIG
;
A
#
# COMPACT_ATOMS: atom_id res chain seq x y z
N MET A 1 26.20 4.30 6.18
CA MET A 1 26.30 2.93 5.60
C MET A 1 25.27 2.00 6.22
N GLU A 2 25.05 2.02 7.53
CA GLU A 2 24.07 1.18 8.24
C GLU A 2 22.64 1.32 7.74
N ASN A 3 22.13 2.54 7.55
CA ASN A 3 20.77 2.78 7.04
C ASN A 3 20.57 2.22 5.63
N PHE A 4 21.60 2.21 4.79
CA PHE A 4 21.53 1.64 3.44
C PHE A 4 21.46 0.12 3.48
N ILE A 5 22.34 -0.51 4.28
CA ILE A 5 22.32 -1.97 4.49
C ILE A 5 20.98 -2.40 5.08
N TYR A 6 20.45 -1.64 6.04
CA TYR A 6 19.15 -1.92 6.63
C TYR A 6 18.02 -1.82 5.58
N SER A 7 18.00 -0.74 4.77
CA SER A 7 17.01 -0.57 3.70
C SER A 7 17.04 -1.73 2.70
N ILE A 8 18.23 -2.21 2.33
CA ILE A 8 18.37 -3.40 1.47
C ILE A 8 17.83 -4.64 2.18
N ASN A 9 18.18 -4.87 3.45
CA ASN A 9 17.72 -6.04 4.20
C ASN A 9 16.19 -6.09 4.37
N VAL A 10 15.51 -4.95 4.38
CA VAL A 10 14.05 -4.88 4.46
C VAL A 10 13.38 -5.04 3.08
N THR A 11 13.97 -4.46 2.03
CA THR A 11 13.34 -4.43 0.69
C THR A 11 13.70 -5.65 -0.16
N MET A 12 14.93 -6.15 -0.05
CA MET A 12 15.42 -7.23 -0.90
C MET A 12 14.67 -8.55 -0.70
N PRO A 13 14.31 -8.99 0.52
CA PRO A 13 13.50 -10.21 0.71
C PRO A 13 12.16 -10.14 -0.03
N ILE A 14 11.51 -8.97 -0.07
CA ILE A 14 10.25 -8.75 -0.80
C ILE A 14 10.48 -9.01 -2.29
N PHE A 15 11.55 -8.44 -2.86
CA PHE A 15 11.92 -8.64 -4.25
C PHE A 15 12.27 -10.11 -4.54
N LEU A 16 13.06 -10.76 -3.68
CA LEU A 16 13.47 -12.16 -3.87
C LEU A 16 12.27 -13.12 -3.87
N VAL A 17 11.26 -12.89 -3.05
CA VAL A 17 10.03 -13.71 -3.07
C VAL A 17 9.28 -13.55 -4.41
N MET A 18 9.28 -12.36 -5.02
CA MET A 18 8.74 -12.17 -6.37
C MET A 18 9.57 -12.94 -7.41
N VAL A 19 10.90 -12.90 -7.31
CA VAL A 19 11.80 -13.69 -8.20
C VAL A 19 11.54 -15.19 -8.07
N ILE A 20 11.35 -15.68 -6.85
CA ILE A 20 10.97 -17.10 -6.62
C ILE A 20 9.64 -17.41 -7.34
N GLY A 21 8.61 -16.56 -7.19
CA GLY A 21 7.34 -16.73 -7.89
C GLY A 21 7.50 -16.80 -9.40
N TYR A 22 8.34 -15.92 -9.97
CA TYR A 22 8.69 -15.93 -11.39
C TYR A 22 9.38 -17.25 -11.84
N ILE A 23 10.40 -17.69 -11.09
CA ILE A 23 11.11 -18.95 -11.36
C ILE A 23 10.14 -20.14 -11.31
N LEU A 24 9.31 -20.23 -10.29
CA LEU A 24 8.33 -21.31 -10.14
C LEU A 24 7.33 -21.37 -11.30
N LYS A 25 6.99 -20.22 -11.90
CA LYS A 25 6.18 -20.17 -13.12
C LYS A 25 6.95 -20.67 -14.35
N GLN A 26 8.23 -20.29 -14.49
CA GLN A 26 9.07 -20.72 -15.63
C GLN A 26 9.32 -22.23 -15.65
N ILE A 27 9.50 -22.85 -14.48
CA ILE A 27 9.68 -24.31 -14.36
C ILE A 27 8.36 -25.11 -14.41
N GLY A 28 7.22 -24.42 -14.61
CA GLY A 28 5.90 -25.04 -14.75
C GLY A 28 5.23 -25.50 -13.45
N MET A 29 5.83 -25.22 -12.26
CA MET A 29 5.23 -25.56 -10.97
C MET A 29 3.97 -24.70 -10.68
N LEU A 30 3.99 -23.42 -11.10
CA LEU A 30 2.84 -22.53 -11.05
C LEU A 30 2.30 -22.26 -12.44
N ASN A 31 0.97 -22.17 -12.55
CA ASN A 31 0.28 -21.87 -13.81
C ASN A 31 -0.67 -20.66 -13.64
N ASP A 32 -1.29 -20.21 -14.73
CA ASP A 32 -2.20 -19.05 -14.72
C ASP A 32 -3.45 -19.30 -13.88
N ASN A 33 -3.90 -20.54 -13.80
CA ASN A 33 -5.01 -20.89 -12.90
C ASN A 33 -4.63 -20.71 -11.44
N PHE A 34 -3.44 -21.14 -11.02
CA PHE A 34 -2.94 -20.88 -9.67
C PHE A 34 -2.91 -19.39 -9.37
N VAL A 35 -2.33 -18.57 -10.26
CA VAL A 35 -2.26 -17.11 -10.08
C VAL A 35 -3.65 -16.51 -9.91
N THR A 36 -4.62 -16.96 -10.70
CA THR A 36 -6.01 -16.48 -10.65
C THR A 36 -6.71 -16.88 -9.35
N VAL A 37 -6.62 -18.15 -8.96
CA VAL A 37 -7.27 -18.68 -7.75
C VAL A 37 -6.61 -18.09 -6.49
N ALA A 38 -5.28 -18.03 -6.45
CA ALA A 38 -4.54 -17.46 -5.33
C ALA A 38 -4.84 -15.97 -5.14
N ASN A 39 -4.93 -15.18 -6.21
CA ASN A 39 -5.35 -13.78 -6.13
C ASN A 39 -6.78 -13.63 -5.61
N LYS A 40 -7.71 -14.47 -6.09
CA LYS A 40 -9.11 -14.44 -5.62
C LYS A 40 -9.22 -14.80 -4.14
N PHE A 41 -8.47 -15.81 -3.69
CA PHE A 41 -8.38 -16.19 -2.28
C PHE A 41 -7.77 -15.07 -1.44
N ASN A 42 -6.69 -14.48 -1.93
CA ASN A 42 -6.02 -13.39 -1.25
C ASN A 42 -6.94 -12.17 -1.09
N PHE A 43 -7.64 -11.77 -2.16
CA PHE A 43 -8.57 -10.63 -2.14
C PHE A 43 -9.76 -10.84 -1.20
N LYS A 44 -10.32 -12.07 -1.18
CA LYS A 44 -11.56 -12.37 -0.43
C LYS A 44 -11.33 -12.81 1.01
N VAL A 45 -10.13 -13.33 1.33
CA VAL A 45 -9.86 -13.93 2.64
C VAL A 45 -8.64 -13.31 3.30
N THR A 46 -7.42 -13.56 2.80
CA THR A 46 -6.21 -13.25 3.55
C THR A 46 -5.96 -11.75 3.70
N LEU A 47 -6.24 -10.96 2.67
CA LEU A 47 -6.11 -9.50 2.73
C LEU A 47 -7.14 -8.84 3.68
N PRO A 48 -8.43 -9.22 3.68
CA PRO A 48 -9.37 -8.80 4.72
C PRO A 48 -8.93 -9.15 6.15
N PHE A 49 -8.45 -10.37 6.37
CA PHE A 49 -7.94 -10.77 7.70
C PHE A 49 -6.72 -9.95 8.12
N MET A 50 -5.80 -9.66 7.19
CA MET A 50 -4.63 -8.83 7.44
C MET A 50 -5.05 -7.41 7.85
N LEU A 51 -5.93 -6.77 7.08
CA LEU A 51 -6.38 -5.40 7.38
C LEU A 51 -7.19 -5.32 8.67
N PHE A 52 -8.05 -6.31 8.92
CA PHE A 52 -8.78 -6.42 10.19
C PHE A 52 -7.79 -6.49 11.36
N LYS A 53 -6.81 -7.41 11.30
CA LYS A 53 -5.80 -7.57 12.35
C LYS A 53 -4.99 -6.30 12.59
N ASP A 54 -4.51 -5.68 11.50
CA ASP A 54 -3.64 -4.50 11.58
C ASP A 54 -4.36 -3.30 12.22
N ILE A 55 -5.68 -3.17 12.01
CA ILE A 55 -6.49 -2.07 12.53
C ILE A 55 -7.02 -2.39 13.93
N ALA A 56 -7.55 -3.60 14.14
CA ALA A 56 -8.12 -4.02 15.44
C ALA A 56 -7.06 -4.13 16.54
N GLY A 57 -5.81 -4.42 16.17
CA GLY A 57 -4.70 -4.58 17.12
C GLY A 57 -4.09 -3.29 17.64
N VAL A 58 -4.56 -2.12 17.20
CA VAL A 58 -4.00 -0.83 17.63
C VAL A 58 -4.73 -0.29 18.87
N ASP A 59 -3.99 -0.06 19.94
CA ASP A 59 -4.51 0.69 21.08
C ASP A 59 -4.47 2.20 20.77
N ILE A 60 -5.58 2.66 20.16
CA ILE A 60 -5.74 4.06 19.75
C ILE A 60 -5.70 5.02 20.94
N LYS A 61 -6.12 4.57 22.13
CA LYS A 61 -6.25 5.44 23.31
C LYS A 61 -4.92 5.74 23.98
N ALA A 62 -3.95 4.83 23.88
CA ALA A 62 -2.68 4.93 24.61
C ALA A 62 -1.72 6.00 24.07
N VAL A 63 -1.79 6.32 22.76
CA VAL A 63 -0.80 7.20 22.07
C VAL A 63 -1.50 8.24 21.18
N PHE A 64 -2.74 8.62 21.49
CA PHE A 64 -3.55 9.47 20.62
C PHE A 64 -2.99 10.89 20.49
N ASP A 65 -2.51 11.24 19.29
CA ASP A 65 -2.12 12.58 18.88
C ASP A 65 -2.99 13.04 17.71
N ILE A 66 -4.00 13.84 17.99
CA ILE A 66 -4.97 14.32 17.00
C ILE A 66 -4.31 15.11 15.87
N LYS A 67 -3.28 15.91 16.18
CA LYS A 67 -2.55 16.70 15.18
C LYS A 67 -1.85 15.80 14.17
N TYR A 68 -1.21 14.74 14.68
CA TYR A 68 -0.54 13.74 13.84
C TYR A 68 -1.51 12.90 13.00
N VAL A 69 -2.61 12.42 13.62
CA VAL A 69 -3.66 11.65 12.94
C VAL A 69 -4.28 12.47 11.80
N LEU A 70 -4.66 13.73 12.09
CA LEU A 70 -5.24 14.61 11.09
C LEU A 70 -4.24 14.93 9.96
N PHE A 71 -2.97 15.14 10.28
CA PHE A 71 -1.94 15.35 9.26
C PHE A 71 -1.84 14.15 8.32
N CYS A 72 -1.69 12.94 8.84
CA CYS A 72 -1.60 11.71 8.04
C CYS A 72 -2.86 11.49 7.18
N ALA A 73 -4.04 11.73 7.74
CA ALA A 73 -5.32 11.57 7.04
C ALA A 73 -5.49 12.62 5.92
N ILE A 74 -5.22 13.89 6.21
CA ILE A 74 -5.35 14.99 5.25
C ILE A 74 -4.35 14.81 4.11
N VAL A 75 -3.08 14.53 4.42
CA VAL A 75 -2.03 14.34 3.41
C VAL A 75 -2.35 13.13 2.52
N SER A 76 -2.79 12.00 3.10
CA SER A 76 -3.23 10.84 2.30
C SER A 76 -4.38 11.17 1.37
N THR A 77 -5.34 11.98 1.84
CA THR A 77 -6.49 12.43 1.06
C THR A 77 -6.07 13.37 -0.07
N ILE A 78 -5.21 14.34 0.22
CA ILE A 78 -4.67 15.27 -0.79
C ILE A 78 -3.88 14.51 -1.85
N CYS A 79 -2.97 13.61 -1.45
CA CYS A 79 -2.20 12.77 -2.38
C CYS A 79 -3.14 12.01 -3.33
N PHE A 80 -4.19 11.39 -2.81
CA PHE A 80 -5.16 10.67 -3.63
C PHE A 80 -5.84 11.57 -4.67
N TRP A 81 -6.45 12.68 -4.23
CA TRP A 81 -7.20 13.56 -5.14
C TRP A 81 -6.31 14.26 -6.15
N VAL A 82 -5.11 14.70 -5.75
CA VAL A 82 -4.14 15.32 -6.66
C VAL A 82 -3.67 14.31 -7.71
N VAL A 83 -3.29 13.10 -7.30
CA VAL A 83 -2.83 12.06 -8.23
C VAL A 83 -3.98 11.63 -9.15
N TRP A 84 -5.20 11.48 -8.66
CA TRP A 84 -6.35 11.12 -9.50
C TRP A 84 -6.74 12.24 -10.47
N GLY A 85 -6.76 13.48 -9.99
CA GLY A 85 -7.02 14.65 -10.83
C GLY A 85 -5.99 14.81 -11.94
N THR A 86 -4.69 14.75 -11.59
CA THR A 86 -3.61 14.84 -12.58
C THR A 86 -3.60 13.65 -13.55
N ALA A 87 -3.89 12.43 -13.07
CA ALA A 87 -4.01 11.27 -13.94
C ALA A 87 -5.15 11.39 -14.95
N LYS A 88 -6.28 11.97 -14.58
CA LYS A 88 -7.39 12.25 -15.53
C LYS A 88 -6.99 13.21 -16.66
N LEU A 89 -6.07 14.13 -16.38
CA LEU A 89 -5.60 15.12 -17.35
C LEU A 89 -4.44 14.57 -18.20
N LEU A 90 -3.49 13.87 -17.60
CA LEU A 90 -2.22 13.49 -18.24
C LEU A 90 -2.18 12.06 -18.76
N VAL A 91 -2.87 11.11 -18.11
CA VAL A 91 -2.90 9.71 -18.53
C VAL A 91 -3.99 9.51 -19.57
N ARG A 92 -3.58 9.47 -20.84
CA ARG A 92 -4.50 9.34 -21.98
C ARG A 92 -5.18 7.97 -22.03
N ASP A 93 -4.44 6.91 -21.73
CA ASP A 93 -4.96 5.55 -21.67
C ASP A 93 -5.80 5.34 -20.41
N LYS A 94 -7.11 5.26 -20.60
CA LYS A 94 -8.07 5.07 -19.50
C LYS A 94 -7.92 3.69 -18.86
N THR A 95 -7.43 2.69 -19.61
CA THR A 95 -7.35 1.31 -19.11
C THR A 95 -6.32 1.13 -17.98
N ILE A 96 -5.28 1.98 -17.97
CA ILE A 96 -4.23 1.94 -16.95
C ILE A 96 -4.48 2.93 -15.80
N ARG A 97 -5.45 3.83 -15.93
CA ARG A 97 -5.59 4.99 -15.03
C ARG A 97 -5.84 4.58 -13.58
N GLY A 98 -6.74 3.64 -13.32
CA GLY A 98 -7.03 3.15 -11.97
C GLY A 98 -5.80 2.55 -11.30
N ALA A 99 -5.10 1.67 -12.02
CA ALA A 99 -3.84 1.06 -11.57
C ALA A 99 -2.75 2.10 -11.32
N PHE A 100 -2.59 3.08 -12.23
CA PHE A 100 -1.64 4.18 -12.10
C PHE A 100 -1.89 5.00 -10.83
N VAL A 101 -3.11 5.44 -10.62
CA VAL A 101 -3.47 6.26 -9.44
C VAL A 101 -3.23 5.47 -8.16
N GLN A 102 -3.76 4.25 -8.07
CA GLN A 102 -3.59 3.41 -6.89
C GLN A 102 -2.11 3.20 -6.55
N SER A 103 -1.30 2.86 -7.55
CA SER A 103 0.12 2.55 -7.35
C SER A 103 0.96 3.79 -7.03
N SER A 104 0.53 4.98 -7.47
CA SER A 104 1.24 6.23 -7.26
C SER A 104 1.02 6.83 -5.88
N PHE A 105 -0.19 6.67 -5.27
CA PHE A 105 -0.44 7.35 -3.98
C PHE A 105 -0.24 6.44 -2.76
N ARG A 106 -0.40 5.12 -2.91
CA ARG A 106 -0.45 4.17 -1.82
C ARG A 106 0.90 3.46 -1.60
N GLY A 107 1.36 3.42 -0.35
CA GLY A 107 2.59 2.72 0.05
C GLY A 107 2.37 1.54 0.99
N SER A 108 3.46 0.80 1.26
CA SER A 108 3.52 -0.33 2.19
C SER A 108 3.82 0.13 3.63
N ALA A 109 3.09 1.15 4.09
CA ALA A 109 3.32 1.81 5.36
C ALA A 109 3.17 0.87 6.57
N ALA A 110 2.20 -0.04 6.54
CA ALA A 110 1.97 -0.98 7.64
C ALA A 110 3.11 -2.00 7.80
N VAL A 111 3.60 -2.57 6.70
CA VAL A 111 4.63 -3.62 6.75
C VAL A 111 6.01 -3.04 7.02
N MET A 112 6.36 -1.95 6.34
CA MET A 112 7.70 -1.35 6.46
C MET A 112 7.79 -0.33 7.61
N GLY A 113 6.69 0.37 7.92
CA GLY A 113 6.69 1.44 8.89
C GLY A 113 7.17 0.99 10.27
N LEU A 114 6.55 -0.04 10.81
CA LEU A 114 6.90 -0.58 12.12
C LEU A 114 8.37 -1.05 12.17
N ALA A 115 8.84 -1.75 11.13
CA ALA A 115 10.20 -2.26 11.07
C ALA A 115 11.24 -1.14 11.04
N PHE A 116 11.03 -0.08 10.23
CA PHE A 116 11.94 1.06 10.16
C PHE A 116 11.95 1.88 11.44
N ILE A 117 10.78 2.17 12.01
CA ILE A 117 10.67 2.94 13.26
C ILE A 117 11.35 2.18 14.41
N GLN A 118 11.07 0.90 14.55
CA GLN A 118 11.66 0.07 15.60
C GLN A 118 13.19 -0.08 15.45
N ASN A 119 13.70 -0.14 14.23
CA ASN A 119 15.14 -0.22 14.00
C ASN A 119 15.86 1.10 14.37
N ILE A 120 15.26 2.25 14.08
CA ILE A 120 15.91 3.56 14.30
C ILE A 120 15.75 4.03 15.76
N TYR A 121 14.60 3.78 16.38
CA TYR A 121 14.26 4.31 17.71
C TYR A 121 14.13 3.24 18.80
N GLY A 122 14.24 1.96 18.49
CA GLY A 122 14.06 0.86 19.46
C GLY A 122 12.62 0.70 19.97
N SER A 123 11.71 1.59 19.57
CA SER A 123 10.28 1.58 19.90
C SER A 123 9.46 1.86 18.65
N SER A 124 8.17 1.55 18.69
CA SER A 124 7.27 1.79 17.56
C SER A 124 5.92 2.38 18.00
N ALA A 125 5.95 3.38 18.87
CA ALA A 125 4.73 3.99 19.39
C ALA A 125 3.93 4.75 18.32
N MET A 126 4.60 5.45 17.40
CA MET A 126 3.95 6.23 16.34
C MET A 126 3.56 5.41 15.10
N GLY A 127 4.16 4.24 14.91
CA GLY A 127 3.83 3.36 13.79
C GLY A 127 2.37 2.91 13.75
N PRO A 128 1.82 2.33 14.83
CA PRO A 128 0.41 1.97 14.93
C PRO A 128 -0.53 3.14 14.65
N LEU A 129 -0.21 4.34 15.16
CA LEU A 129 -1.03 5.53 14.96
C LEU A 129 -1.04 5.97 13.48
N MET A 130 0.11 5.89 12.79
CA MET A 130 0.20 6.10 11.34
C MET A 130 -0.66 5.08 10.58
N ILE A 131 -0.61 3.80 10.97
CA ILE A 131 -1.38 2.74 10.32
C ILE A 131 -2.87 3.04 10.39
N VAL A 132 -3.41 3.34 11.56
CA VAL A 132 -4.84 3.65 11.73
C VAL A 132 -5.25 4.92 10.98
N SER A 133 -4.36 5.90 10.88
CA SER A 133 -4.65 7.17 10.21
C SER A 133 -4.62 7.08 8.68
N ALA A 134 -3.69 6.33 8.10
CA ALA A 134 -3.45 6.31 6.66
C ALA A 134 -3.97 5.04 5.96
N VAL A 135 -3.80 3.85 6.55
CA VAL A 135 -4.09 2.59 5.87
C VAL A 135 -5.57 2.38 5.55
N PRO A 136 -6.54 2.73 6.42
CA PRO A 136 -7.95 2.70 6.04
C PRO A 136 -8.25 3.55 4.82
N LEU A 137 -7.74 4.78 4.79
CA LEU A 137 -7.92 5.72 3.68
C LEU A 137 -7.28 5.19 2.38
N TYR A 138 -6.08 4.63 2.46
CA TYR A 138 -5.43 4.00 1.31
C TYR A 138 -6.29 2.90 0.68
N ASN A 139 -6.91 2.06 1.49
CA ASN A 139 -7.76 0.97 1.00
C ASN A 139 -9.10 1.49 0.47
N ILE A 140 -9.76 2.41 1.18
CA ILE A 140 -11.03 3.03 0.75
C ILE A 140 -10.83 3.73 -0.59
N PHE A 141 -9.83 4.61 -0.70
CA PHE A 141 -9.54 5.35 -1.94
C PHE A 141 -9.11 4.42 -3.09
N SER A 142 -8.37 3.34 -2.79
CA SER A 142 -8.05 2.31 -3.79
C SER A 142 -9.31 1.65 -4.34
N VAL A 143 -10.24 1.22 -3.47
CA VAL A 143 -11.51 0.63 -3.91
C VAL A 143 -12.32 1.63 -4.74
N ILE A 144 -12.36 2.90 -4.33
CA ILE A 144 -13.06 3.96 -5.07
C ILE A 144 -12.46 4.10 -6.48
N VAL A 145 -11.16 4.38 -6.60
CA VAL A 145 -10.56 4.63 -7.91
C VAL A 145 -10.62 3.40 -8.81
N LEU A 146 -10.35 2.20 -8.30
CA LEU A 146 -10.43 0.97 -9.09
C LEU A 146 -11.86 0.65 -9.53
N THR A 147 -12.87 1.02 -8.77
CA THR A 147 -14.28 0.86 -9.17
C THR A 147 -14.67 1.84 -10.26
N PHE A 148 -14.27 3.12 -10.13
CA PHE A 148 -14.66 4.16 -11.09
C PHE A 148 -13.87 4.09 -12.40
N GLU A 149 -12.62 3.62 -12.36
CA GLU A 149 -11.73 3.48 -13.53
C GLU A 149 -11.66 2.02 -14.04
N ALA A 150 -12.54 1.13 -13.57
CA ALA A 150 -12.59 -0.27 -14.05
C ALA A 150 -12.86 -0.34 -15.56
N ASN A 151 -12.22 -1.29 -16.21
CA ASN A 151 -12.31 -1.56 -17.65
C ASN A 151 -13.63 -2.28 -18.02
N ASP A 152 -14.77 -1.75 -17.56
CA ASP A 152 -16.07 -2.30 -17.90
C ASP A 152 -16.59 -1.70 -19.21
N SER A 153 -16.75 -2.57 -20.21
CA SER A 153 -17.20 -2.24 -21.58
C SER A 153 -18.71 -1.94 -21.69
N THR A 154 -19.43 -1.86 -20.59
CA THR A 154 -20.88 -1.68 -20.62
C THR A 154 -21.25 -0.19 -20.69
N ASN A 155 -22.00 0.17 -21.75
CA ASN A 155 -22.67 1.46 -21.89
C ASN A 155 -23.83 1.59 -20.87
N ILE A 156 -23.48 1.65 -19.60
CA ILE A 156 -24.45 1.85 -18.52
C ILE A 156 -24.61 3.36 -18.29
N ASP A 157 -25.85 3.80 -18.09
CA ASP A 157 -26.15 5.18 -17.70
C ASP A 157 -25.32 5.60 -16.47
N LYS A 158 -24.80 6.84 -16.48
CA LYS A 158 -23.94 7.37 -15.41
C LYS A 158 -24.53 7.18 -14.01
N LYS A 159 -25.85 7.33 -13.88
CA LYS A 159 -26.57 7.19 -12.61
C LYS A 159 -26.57 5.73 -12.12
N ALA A 160 -26.78 4.78 -13.03
CA ALA A 160 -26.72 3.36 -12.74
C ALA A 160 -25.28 2.93 -12.40
N LYS A 161 -24.27 3.47 -13.09
CA LYS A 161 -22.85 3.21 -12.80
C LYS A 161 -22.44 3.68 -11.39
N ILE A 162 -22.89 4.87 -10.97
CA ILE A 162 -22.63 5.41 -9.63
C ILE A 162 -23.30 4.54 -8.56
N ARG A 163 -24.57 4.13 -8.78
CA ARG A 163 -25.28 3.24 -7.84
C ARG A 163 -24.62 1.88 -7.72
N GLN A 164 -24.22 1.30 -8.84
CA GLN A 164 -23.51 0.01 -8.86
C GLN A 164 -22.13 0.12 -8.18
N ALA A 165 -21.40 1.21 -8.44
CA ALA A 165 -20.12 1.50 -7.77
C ALA A 165 -20.31 1.60 -6.25
N GLY A 166 -21.29 2.35 -5.76
CA GLY A 166 -21.62 2.45 -4.34
C GLY A 166 -21.93 1.09 -3.72
N MET A 167 -22.74 0.27 -4.39
CA MET A 167 -23.09 -1.08 -3.93
C MET A 167 -21.86 -2.01 -3.90
N ASN A 168 -20.98 -1.94 -4.91
CA ASN A 168 -19.75 -2.72 -4.97
C ASN A 168 -18.77 -2.30 -3.85
N ILE A 169 -18.68 -1.00 -3.53
CA ILE A 169 -17.88 -0.49 -2.42
C ILE A 169 -18.40 -1.03 -1.09
N CYS A 170 -19.70 -0.92 -0.83
CA CYS A 170 -20.32 -1.40 0.41
C CYS A 170 -20.19 -2.92 0.61
N LYS A 171 -20.16 -3.71 -0.48
CA LYS A 171 -20.00 -5.17 -0.45
C LYS A 171 -18.53 -5.63 -0.54
N ASN A 172 -17.59 -4.69 -0.66
CA ASN A 172 -16.18 -5.04 -0.81
C ASN A 172 -15.64 -5.64 0.51
N PRO A 173 -15.04 -6.85 0.47
CA PRO A 173 -14.54 -7.51 1.67
C PRO A 173 -13.45 -6.71 2.39
N ILE A 174 -12.68 -5.91 1.66
CA ILE A 174 -11.66 -5.01 2.20
C ILE A 174 -12.30 -3.90 3.04
N ILE A 175 -13.34 -3.25 2.51
CA ILE A 175 -14.05 -2.19 3.24
C ILE A 175 -14.72 -2.75 4.51
N LEU A 176 -15.38 -3.91 4.38
CA LEU A 176 -16.04 -4.57 5.51
C LEU A 176 -15.05 -4.95 6.62
N SER A 177 -13.86 -5.46 6.25
CA SER A 177 -12.82 -5.82 7.21
C SER A 177 -12.22 -4.60 7.92
N ILE A 178 -12.05 -3.49 7.20
CA ILE A 178 -11.58 -2.22 7.78
C ILE A 178 -12.59 -1.70 8.79
N LEU A 179 -13.88 -1.66 8.44
CA LEU A 179 -14.95 -1.21 9.33
C LEU A 179 -15.04 -2.09 10.58
N ALA A 180 -14.99 -3.43 10.40
CA ALA A 180 -14.98 -4.35 11.53
C ALA A 180 -13.75 -4.14 12.44
N GLY A 181 -12.56 -3.96 11.86
CA GLY A 181 -11.33 -3.68 12.58
C GLY A 181 -11.39 -2.37 13.37
N LEU A 182 -11.94 -1.31 12.77
CA LEU A 182 -12.14 -0.03 13.45
C LEU A 182 -13.11 -0.14 14.63
N ILE A 183 -14.23 -0.85 14.46
CA ILE A 183 -15.21 -1.08 15.54
C ILE A 183 -14.53 -1.82 16.69
N VAL A 184 -13.82 -2.91 16.42
CA VAL A 184 -13.11 -3.70 17.44
C VAL A 184 -12.05 -2.88 18.16
N GLY A 185 -11.22 -2.14 17.42
CA GLY A 185 -10.17 -1.29 17.98
C GLY A 185 -10.72 -0.15 18.84
N LEU A 186 -11.80 0.53 18.40
CA LEU A 186 -12.44 1.61 19.18
C LEU A 186 -13.13 1.11 20.45
N LEU A 187 -13.75 -0.07 20.38
CA LEU A 187 -14.40 -0.69 21.54
C LEU A 187 -13.39 -1.35 22.49
N GLY A 188 -12.14 -1.52 22.09
CA GLY A 188 -11.10 -2.19 22.88
C GLY A 188 -11.38 -3.68 23.10
N ILE A 189 -12.09 -4.33 22.18
CA ILE A 189 -12.45 -5.74 22.30
C ILE A 189 -11.20 -6.61 22.18
N GLN A 190 -10.93 -7.39 23.21
CA GLN A 190 -9.82 -8.35 23.21
C GLN A 190 -10.35 -9.75 22.92
N PHE A 191 -9.82 -10.39 21.88
CA PHE A 191 -10.17 -11.76 21.55
C PHE A 191 -9.33 -12.76 22.36
N PRO A 192 -9.87 -13.95 22.67
CA PRO A 192 -9.09 -15.05 23.23
C PRO A 192 -7.87 -15.37 22.35
N THR A 193 -6.81 -15.86 22.99
CA THR A 193 -5.53 -16.20 22.31
C THR A 193 -5.72 -17.11 21.10
N LEU A 194 -6.65 -18.08 21.19
CA LEU A 194 -6.98 -18.99 20.08
C LEU A 194 -7.46 -18.21 18.84
N VAL A 195 -8.40 -17.27 19.04
CA VAL A 195 -8.98 -16.46 17.95
C VAL A 195 -7.91 -15.55 17.34
N ASN A 196 -7.13 -14.86 18.18
CA ASN A 196 -6.04 -14.00 17.73
C ASN A 196 -4.99 -14.74 16.93
N LYS A 197 -4.57 -15.94 17.37
CA LYS A 197 -3.63 -16.80 16.63
C LYS A 197 -4.22 -17.22 15.28
N THR A 198 -5.47 -17.62 15.23
CA THR A 198 -6.15 -18.03 13.99
C THR A 198 -6.21 -16.86 13.00
N ILE A 199 -6.66 -15.68 13.43
CA ILE A 199 -6.67 -14.46 12.61
C ILE A 199 -5.26 -14.15 12.10
N SER A 200 -4.26 -14.21 12.98
CA SER A 200 -2.86 -13.94 12.63
C SER A 200 -2.30 -14.91 11.59
N ASN A 201 -2.56 -16.20 11.71
CA ASN A 201 -2.09 -17.22 10.78
C ASN A 201 -2.67 -17.00 9.36
N VAL A 202 -3.96 -16.68 9.25
CA VAL A 202 -4.58 -16.36 7.96
C VAL A 202 -4.06 -15.04 7.40
N ALA A 203 -3.93 -14.01 8.23
CA ALA A 203 -3.43 -12.69 7.84
C ALA A 203 -2.00 -12.74 7.30
N GLN A 204 -1.12 -13.53 7.92
CA GLN A 204 0.28 -13.66 7.52
C GLN A 204 0.47 -14.25 6.11
N MET A 205 -0.49 -14.98 5.59
CA MET A 205 -0.44 -15.51 4.23
C MET A 205 -0.59 -14.42 3.15
N ALA A 206 -1.19 -13.27 3.49
CA ALA A 206 -1.57 -12.24 2.52
C ALA A 206 -0.38 -11.72 1.70
N THR A 207 0.67 -11.24 2.35
CA THR A 207 1.83 -10.65 1.67
C THR A 207 2.68 -11.69 0.92
N PRO A 208 3.09 -12.83 1.50
CA PRO A 208 3.86 -13.84 0.76
C PRO A 208 3.12 -14.37 -0.46
N LEU A 209 1.83 -14.65 -0.34
CA LEU A 209 1.03 -15.14 -1.46
C LEU A 209 0.90 -14.08 -2.57
N ALA A 210 0.72 -12.81 -2.20
CA ALA A 210 0.72 -11.70 -3.15
C ALA A 210 2.04 -11.61 -3.92
N LEU A 211 3.17 -11.68 -3.23
CA LEU A 211 4.49 -11.57 -3.86
C LEU A 211 4.76 -12.72 -4.83
N ILE A 212 4.43 -13.94 -4.45
CA ILE A 212 4.53 -15.11 -5.34
C ILE A 212 3.64 -14.92 -6.57
N THR A 213 2.41 -14.48 -6.41
CA THR A 213 1.49 -14.28 -7.55
C THR A 213 1.88 -13.09 -8.43
N ILE A 214 2.48 -12.03 -7.89
CA ILE A 214 3.08 -10.93 -8.66
C ILE A 214 4.22 -11.47 -9.52
N GLY A 215 5.15 -12.23 -8.94
CA GLY A 215 6.26 -12.82 -9.67
C GLY A 215 5.80 -13.81 -10.75
N ALA A 216 4.90 -14.72 -10.41
CA ALA A 216 4.35 -15.70 -11.34
C ALA A 216 3.50 -15.07 -12.46
N GLY A 217 2.84 -13.95 -12.19
CA GLY A 217 2.07 -13.19 -13.17
C GLY A 217 2.88 -12.13 -13.94
N PHE A 218 4.18 -11.97 -13.66
CA PHE A 218 5.00 -10.93 -14.25
C PHE A 218 5.34 -11.24 -15.72
N GLU A 219 4.89 -10.38 -16.63
CA GLU A 219 5.14 -10.46 -18.06
C GLU A 219 6.11 -9.36 -18.50
N GLY A 220 7.41 -9.65 -18.50
CA GLY A 220 8.47 -8.66 -18.78
C GLY A 220 8.29 -7.88 -20.08
N ARG A 221 7.85 -8.51 -21.19
CA ARG A 221 7.57 -7.82 -22.45
C ARG A 221 6.45 -6.79 -22.33
N LYS A 222 5.35 -7.14 -21.64
CA LYS A 222 4.25 -6.20 -21.39
C LYS A 222 4.66 -5.10 -20.43
N ALA A 223 5.48 -5.41 -19.43
CA ALA A 223 6.02 -4.43 -18.48
C ALA A 223 6.88 -3.36 -19.21
N LEU A 224 7.69 -3.75 -20.20
CA LEU A 224 8.48 -2.80 -21.00
C LEU A 224 7.61 -1.81 -21.79
N THR A 225 6.43 -2.21 -22.27
CA THR A 225 5.52 -1.28 -22.95
C THR A 225 4.92 -0.22 -22.03
N LYS A 226 4.98 -0.45 -20.71
CA LYS A 226 4.44 0.43 -19.65
C LYS A 226 5.52 1.11 -18.81
N ILE A 227 6.77 1.15 -19.32
CA ILE A 227 7.89 1.70 -18.55
C ILE A 227 7.70 3.18 -18.21
N ALA A 228 7.17 3.99 -19.12
CA ALA A 228 6.95 5.41 -18.89
C ALA A 228 5.93 5.66 -17.75
N PRO A 229 4.70 5.12 -17.77
CA PRO A 229 3.78 5.29 -16.63
C PRO A 229 4.31 4.63 -15.35
N THR A 230 5.08 3.54 -15.43
CA THR A 230 5.73 2.92 -14.27
C THR A 230 6.72 3.86 -13.61
N MET A 231 7.62 4.50 -14.38
CA MET A 231 8.60 5.43 -13.84
C MET A 231 7.96 6.69 -13.26
N VAL A 232 6.92 7.23 -13.92
CA VAL A 232 6.18 8.38 -13.41
C VAL A 232 5.49 8.04 -12.08
N ALA A 233 4.78 6.92 -12.01
CA ALA A 233 4.12 6.46 -10.78
C ALA A 233 5.11 6.24 -9.64
N SER A 234 6.27 5.62 -9.94
CA SER A 234 7.34 5.37 -8.97
C SER A 234 7.97 6.68 -8.47
N THR A 235 8.20 7.64 -9.36
CA THR A 235 8.73 8.97 -9.00
C THR A 235 7.74 9.74 -8.13
N ILE A 236 6.45 9.72 -8.47
CA ILE A 236 5.41 10.34 -7.63
C ILE A 236 5.47 9.74 -6.23
N LYS A 237 5.53 8.41 -6.11
CA LYS A 237 5.48 7.71 -4.83
C LYS A 237 6.73 7.89 -4.00
N LEU A 238 7.92 7.73 -4.58
CA LEU A 238 9.17 7.69 -3.82
C LEU A 238 9.85 9.05 -3.64
N VAL A 239 9.51 10.01 -4.50
CA VAL A 239 10.20 11.32 -4.55
C VAL A 239 9.23 12.47 -4.36
N LEU A 240 8.19 12.61 -5.20
CA LEU A 240 7.35 13.82 -5.18
C LEU A 240 6.51 13.94 -3.90
N GLN A 241 5.91 12.86 -3.42
CA GLN A 241 5.13 12.90 -2.18
C GLN A 241 5.98 13.33 -0.98
N PRO A 242 7.13 12.68 -0.67
CA PRO A 242 7.95 13.14 0.44
C PRO A 242 8.53 14.52 0.21
N LEU A 243 8.93 14.88 -1.02
CA LEU A 243 9.46 16.20 -1.35
C LEU A 243 8.48 17.34 -1.01
N VAL A 244 7.19 17.13 -1.25
CA VAL A 244 6.14 18.13 -0.98
C VAL A 244 5.75 18.14 0.50
N PHE A 245 5.55 16.98 1.11
CA PHE A 245 4.90 16.88 2.42
C PHE A 245 5.84 16.78 3.61
N LEU A 246 7.13 16.40 3.43
CA LEU A 246 8.09 16.45 4.54
C LEU A 246 8.40 17.89 4.98
N PRO A 247 8.61 18.88 4.09
CA PRO A 247 8.73 20.26 4.51
C PRO A 247 7.51 20.78 5.26
N VAL A 248 6.30 20.39 4.84
CA VAL A 248 5.06 20.76 5.56
C VAL A 248 5.02 20.11 6.95
N ALA A 249 5.42 18.84 7.07
CA ALA A 249 5.54 18.16 8.36
C ALA A 249 6.57 18.85 9.28
N ALA A 250 7.72 19.25 8.74
CA ALA A 250 8.75 19.98 9.47
C ALA A 250 8.24 21.34 9.95
N TRP A 251 7.55 22.09 9.08
CA TRP A 251 6.92 23.38 9.43
C TRP A 251 5.87 23.25 10.53
N MET A 252 5.12 22.13 10.52
CA MET A 252 4.16 21.82 11.58
C MET A 252 4.81 21.36 12.89
N GLY A 253 6.14 21.24 12.96
CA GLY A 253 6.90 20.88 14.15
C GLY A 253 6.98 19.37 14.42
N PHE A 254 6.73 18.53 13.44
CA PHE A 254 6.97 17.09 13.58
C PHE A 254 8.47 16.79 13.49
N SER A 255 8.95 15.92 14.39
CA SER A 255 10.35 15.48 14.46
C SER A 255 10.43 14.06 15.06
N GLY A 256 11.62 13.47 15.09
CA GLY A 256 11.88 12.18 15.69
C GLY A 256 11.05 11.06 15.06
N GLU A 257 10.48 10.21 15.90
CA GLU A 257 9.68 9.04 15.47
C GLU A 257 8.50 9.42 14.57
N LYS A 258 7.83 10.56 14.84
CA LYS A 258 6.73 11.08 14.02
C LYS A 258 7.18 11.39 12.60
N MET A 259 8.34 12.03 12.45
CA MET A 259 8.89 12.39 11.14
C MET A 259 9.26 11.15 10.33
N ILE A 260 9.87 10.14 10.96
CA ILE A 260 10.15 8.84 10.30
C ILE A 260 8.88 8.14 9.88
N ALA A 261 7.86 8.08 10.74
CA ALA A 261 6.60 7.46 10.39
C ALA A 261 5.91 8.17 9.19
N ILE A 262 5.95 9.51 9.15
CA ILE A 262 5.47 10.30 8.00
C ILE A 262 6.31 10.00 6.75
N LEU A 263 7.64 9.95 6.86
CA LEU A 263 8.50 9.59 5.74
C LEU A 263 8.12 8.22 5.16
N ILE A 264 7.97 7.19 6.01
CA ILE A 264 7.60 5.85 5.55
C ILE A 264 6.20 5.82 4.93
N MET A 265 5.25 6.55 5.50
CA MET A 265 3.92 6.71 4.90
C MET A 265 4.00 7.25 3.46
N LEU A 266 4.84 8.25 3.24
CA LEU A 266 4.97 8.95 1.96
C LEU A 266 5.89 8.21 0.97
N ALA A 267 7.04 7.69 1.42
CA ALA A 267 8.13 7.20 0.57
C ALA A 267 8.30 5.67 0.58
N SER A 268 7.47 4.90 1.31
CA SER A 268 7.53 3.44 1.21
C SER A 268 7.10 2.95 -0.17
N PRO A 269 7.65 1.83 -0.67
CA PRO A 269 7.28 1.27 -1.97
C PRO A 269 5.80 0.92 -2.03
N THR A 270 5.27 0.83 -3.25
CA THR A 270 3.89 0.43 -3.50
C THR A 270 3.63 -0.96 -2.93
N THR A 271 2.52 -1.10 -2.21
CA THR A 271 2.21 -2.35 -1.49
C THR A 271 1.76 -3.47 -2.43
N PRO A 272 2.15 -4.74 -2.18
CA PRO A 272 1.70 -5.91 -2.96
C PRO A 272 0.18 -6.05 -3.05
N SER A 273 -0.57 -5.58 -2.06
CA SER A 273 -2.05 -5.60 -2.09
C SER A 273 -2.64 -4.78 -3.25
N CYS A 274 -1.90 -3.80 -3.82
CA CYS A 274 -2.32 -3.07 -5.01
C CYS A 274 -2.52 -4.00 -6.21
N TYR A 275 -1.62 -4.97 -6.41
CA TYR A 275 -1.74 -5.95 -7.48
C TYR A 275 -2.98 -6.83 -7.32
N ILE A 276 -3.22 -7.33 -6.10
CA ILE A 276 -4.38 -8.16 -5.80
C ILE A 276 -5.68 -7.40 -6.10
N MET A 277 -5.76 -6.15 -5.67
CA MET A 277 -6.94 -5.30 -5.86
C MET A 277 -7.13 -4.96 -7.34
N ALA A 278 -6.08 -4.52 -8.04
CA ALA A 278 -6.14 -4.19 -9.46
C ALA A 278 -6.64 -5.37 -10.29
N LYS A 279 -6.06 -6.56 -10.10
CA LYS A 279 -6.47 -7.78 -10.80
C LYS A 279 -7.90 -8.20 -10.46
N SER A 280 -8.28 -8.16 -9.19
CA SER A 280 -9.63 -8.58 -8.74
C SER A 280 -10.73 -7.59 -9.12
N MET A 281 -10.38 -6.35 -9.47
CA MET A 281 -11.31 -5.26 -9.81
C MET A 281 -11.17 -4.80 -11.28
N ASN A 282 -10.72 -5.69 -12.17
CA ASN A 282 -10.60 -5.46 -13.63
C ASN A 282 -9.81 -4.20 -14.00
N ASN A 283 -8.70 -3.97 -13.31
CA ASN A 283 -7.74 -2.91 -13.63
C ASN A 283 -6.41 -3.53 -14.09
N ASP A 284 -5.47 -2.70 -14.55
CA ASP A 284 -4.21 -3.13 -15.13
C ASP A 284 -3.24 -3.71 -14.09
N GLU A 285 -3.20 -5.05 -13.99
CA GLU A 285 -2.28 -5.76 -13.11
C GLU A 285 -0.82 -5.68 -13.58
N VAL A 286 -0.57 -5.54 -14.89
CA VAL A 286 0.80 -5.47 -15.43
C VAL A 286 1.49 -4.18 -15.00
N LEU A 287 0.81 -3.04 -15.14
CA LEU A 287 1.33 -1.76 -14.65
C LEU A 287 1.54 -1.82 -13.13
N THR A 288 0.57 -2.33 -12.40
CA THR A 288 0.65 -2.42 -10.93
C THR A 288 1.85 -3.28 -10.50
N ALA A 289 2.04 -4.45 -11.10
CA ALA A 289 3.20 -5.31 -10.82
C ALA A 289 4.52 -4.60 -11.14
N SER A 290 4.60 -3.91 -12.28
CA SER A 290 5.79 -3.16 -12.69
C SER A 290 6.14 -2.04 -11.70
N VAL A 291 5.15 -1.30 -11.23
CA VAL A 291 5.36 -0.23 -10.22
C VAL A 291 5.80 -0.83 -8.88
N ILE A 292 5.21 -1.96 -8.44
CA ILE A 292 5.62 -2.64 -7.19
C ILE A 292 7.09 -3.06 -7.28
N VAL A 293 7.48 -3.73 -8.36
CA VAL A 293 8.88 -4.18 -8.57
C VAL A 293 9.83 -2.98 -8.56
N THR A 294 9.52 -1.96 -9.37
CA THR A 294 10.37 -0.77 -9.52
C THR A 294 10.49 0.00 -8.20
N THR A 295 9.38 0.27 -7.52
CA THR A 295 9.40 1.00 -6.25
C THR A 295 10.09 0.20 -5.15
N THR A 296 9.96 -1.12 -5.12
CA THR A 296 10.64 -1.97 -4.14
C THR A 296 12.16 -1.92 -4.30
N LEU A 297 12.66 -2.00 -5.55
CA LEU A 297 14.09 -1.90 -5.84
C LEU A 297 14.64 -0.50 -5.55
N MET A 298 13.92 0.54 -5.96
CA MET A 298 14.37 1.93 -5.77
C MET A 298 14.23 2.42 -4.34
N ALA A 299 13.33 1.85 -3.54
CA ALA A 299 13.09 2.28 -2.16
C ALA A 299 14.33 2.18 -1.28
N ALA A 300 15.20 1.20 -1.48
CA ALA A 300 16.45 1.07 -0.73
C ALA A 300 17.33 2.34 -0.86
N PHE A 301 17.39 2.91 -2.06
CA PHE A 301 18.17 4.12 -2.33
C PHE A 301 17.41 5.39 -1.88
N THR A 302 16.14 5.50 -2.25
CA THR A 302 15.36 6.71 -1.97
C THR A 302 15.09 6.89 -0.48
N LEU A 303 14.74 5.83 0.26
CA LEU A 303 14.55 5.91 1.71
C LEU A 303 15.84 6.25 2.43
N THR A 304 16.97 5.63 2.02
CA THR A 304 18.28 5.99 2.59
C THR A 304 18.62 7.45 2.35
N GLY A 305 18.38 7.96 1.14
CA GLY A 305 18.58 9.37 0.81
C GLY A 305 17.71 10.31 1.65
N TRP A 306 16.42 9.98 1.83
CA TRP A 306 15.51 10.77 2.67
C TRP A 306 15.90 10.74 4.15
N ILE A 307 16.26 9.57 4.69
CA ILE A 307 16.73 9.45 6.08
C ILE A 307 18.00 10.26 6.28
N PHE A 308 18.95 10.17 5.35
CA PHE A 308 20.19 10.95 5.41
C PHE A 308 19.89 12.46 5.40
N LEU A 309 19.01 12.92 4.51
CA LEU A 309 18.60 14.32 4.44
C LEU A 309 17.96 14.80 5.75
N LEU A 310 16.99 14.04 6.29
CA LEU A 310 16.31 14.40 7.55
C LEU A 310 17.26 14.40 8.76
N LYS A 311 18.27 13.49 8.80
CA LYS A 311 19.32 13.50 9.82
C LYS A 311 20.19 14.74 9.70
N THR A 312 20.65 15.07 8.49
CA THR A 312 21.48 16.26 8.25
C THR A 312 20.76 17.56 8.62
N LEU A 313 19.44 17.62 8.42
CA LEU A 313 18.60 18.76 8.80
C LEU A 313 18.19 18.76 10.28
N GLY A 314 18.58 17.74 11.07
CA GLY A 314 18.28 17.65 12.50
C GLY A 314 16.84 17.30 12.86
N TYR A 315 16.04 16.80 11.93
CA TYR A 315 14.66 16.37 12.19
C TYR A 315 14.56 14.98 12.80
N ILE A 316 15.59 14.16 12.63
CA ILE A 316 15.69 12.79 13.19
C ILE A 316 17.07 12.59 13.78
N GLY A 317 17.15 11.87 14.91
CA GLY A 317 18.40 11.56 15.62
C GLY A 317 19.19 10.40 15.00
#